data_3d3ef01f767095bcc00eea11066ff390
#
_entry.id   3d3ef01f767095bcc00eea11066ff390
#
_cell.length_a   1.000
_cell.length_b   1.000
_cell.length_c   1.000
_cell.angle_alpha   90.00
_cell.angle_beta   90.00
_cell.angle_gamma   90.00
#
_symmetry.space_group_name_H-M   'P 1'
#
loop_
_entity.id
_entity.type
_entity.pdbx_description
1 polymer ?
#
loop_
_entity_poly.entity_id
_entity_poly.type
_entity_poly.pdbx_seq_one_letter_code
_entity_poly.pdbx_strand_id
1 'polypeptide(L)'
;MIKVSVVGAKGRMGSHVVDAVNNAADTELALALDAGDDLTHITPGNTDVVVEFTVPSVSLDNVLALVAQGVDVVVGTTGWTDEKLDQVRAALAAAPREGQSVFIAPN
;
A
#
# COMPACT_ATOMS: atom_id res chain seq x y z
N MET A 1 -17.12 7.49 2.07
CA MET A 1 -16.54 6.14 1.79
C MET A 1 -15.03 6.19 1.86
N ILE A 2 -14.44 5.13 2.37
CA ILE A 2 -12.98 5.00 2.39
C ILE A 2 -12.50 4.62 1.00
N LYS A 3 -11.60 5.41 0.43
CA LYS A 3 -11.02 5.16 -0.88
C LYS A 3 -9.79 4.28 -0.73
N VAL A 4 -9.84 3.08 -1.32
CA VAL A 4 -8.78 2.07 -1.21
C VAL A 4 -8.15 1.86 -2.57
N SER A 5 -6.83 1.92 -2.63
CA SER A 5 -6.06 1.48 -3.80
C SER A 5 -5.34 0.18 -3.49
N VAL A 6 -5.19 -0.68 -4.48
CA VAL A 6 -4.53 -1.97 -4.31
C VAL A 6 -3.32 -2.03 -5.23
N VAL A 7 -2.16 -2.36 -4.66
CA VAL A 7 -0.93 -2.63 -5.41
C VAL A 7 -0.68 -4.13 -5.38
N GLY A 8 -0.53 -4.74 -6.55
CA GLY A 8 -0.51 -6.17 -6.71
C GLY A 8 -1.91 -6.74 -7.01
N ALA A 9 -2.74 -5.94 -7.66
CA ALA A 9 -4.16 -6.23 -7.88
C ALA A 9 -4.42 -7.50 -8.69
N LYS A 10 -3.50 -7.88 -9.58
CA LYS A 10 -3.64 -9.10 -10.40
C LYS A 10 -3.12 -10.35 -9.70
N GLY A 11 -2.44 -10.19 -8.57
CA GLY A 11 -1.96 -11.33 -7.79
C GLY A 11 -3.10 -12.07 -7.10
N ARG A 12 -2.77 -13.24 -6.54
CA ARG A 12 -3.74 -14.10 -5.88
C ARG A 12 -4.45 -13.38 -4.72
N MET A 13 -3.67 -12.81 -3.79
CA MET A 13 -4.25 -12.11 -2.65
C MET A 13 -4.75 -10.73 -3.03
N GLY A 14 -4.05 -10.03 -3.92
CA GLY A 14 -4.47 -8.71 -4.38
C GLY A 14 -5.84 -8.72 -5.05
N SER A 15 -6.12 -9.74 -5.85
CA SER A 15 -7.43 -9.87 -6.50
C SER A 15 -8.56 -10.11 -5.49
N HIS A 16 -8.29 -10.86 -4.40
CA HIS A 16 -9.25 -11.03 -3.32
C HIS A 16 -9.52 -9.72 -2.58
N VAL A 17 -8.48 -8.90 -2.39
CA VAL A 17 -8.63 -7.58 -1.76
C VAL A 17 -9.49 -6.67 -2.65
N VAL A 18 -9.25 -6.66 -3.96
CA VAL A 18 -10.07 -5.89 -4.90
C VAL A 18 -11.55 -6.29 -4.78
N ASP A 19 -11.83 -7.59 -4.76
CA ASP A 19 -13.19 -8.08 -4.63
C ASP A 19 -13.81 -7.67 -3.29
N ALA A 20 -13.06 -7.76 -2.20
CA ALA A 20 -13.54 -7.37 -0.88
C ALA A 20 -13.87 -5.87 -0.81
N VAL A 21 -13.03 -5.04 -1.40
CA VAL A 21 -13.27 -3.59 -1.44
C VAL A 21 -14.52 -3.27 -2.26
N ASN A 22 -14.68 -3.92 -3.39
CA ASN A 22 -15.85 -3.70 -4.25
C ASN A 22 -17.15 -4.19 -3.63
N ASN A 23 -17.08 -5.17 -2.74
CA ASN A 23 -18.28 -5.74 -2.11
C ASN A 23 -18.62 -5.11 -0.76
N ALA A 24 -17.74 -4.33 -0.16
CA ALA A 24 -18.00 -3.64 1.10
C ALA A 24 -18.79 -2.35 0.86
N ALA A 25 -19.77 -2.08 1.72
CA ALA A 25 -20.67 -0.93 1.54
C ALA A 25 -20.01 0.42 1.84
N ASP A 26 -18.94 0.42 2.64
CA ASP A 26 -18.28 1.63 3.14
C ASP A 26 -16.92 1.90 2.51
N THR A 27 -16.54 1.13 1.49
CA THR A 27 -15.28 1.33 0.75
C THR A 27 -15.55 1.47 -0.74
N GLU A 28 -14.62 2.14 -1.42
CA GLU A 28 -14.62 2.19 -2.88
C GLU A 28 -13.19 1.98 -3.40
N LEU A 29 -13.08 1.29 -4.53
CA LEU A 29 -11.80 1.05 -5.18
C LEU A 29 -11.40 2.29 -5.98
N ALA A 30 -10.27 2.90 -5.60
CA ALA A 30 -9.74 4.06 -6.32
C ALA A 30 -8.87 3.62 -7.49
N LEU A 31 -7.81 2.86 -7.22
CA LEU A 31 -6.87 2.37 -8.23
C LEU A 31 -6.53 0.92 -7.95
N ALA A 32 -6.37 0.14 -9.00
CA ALA A 32 -5.89 -1.23 -8.94
C ALA A 32 -4.64 -1.32 -9.82
N LEU A 33 -3.47 -1.33 -9.19
CA LEU A 33 -2.18 -1.30 -9.86
C LEU A 33 -1.45 -2.63 -9.69
N ASP A 34 -0.59 -2.93 -10.65
CA ASP A 34 0.18 -4.16 -10.64
C ASP A 34 1.64 -3.89 -11.02
N ALA A 35 2.43 -4.96 -11.21
CA ALA A 35 3.85 -4.86 -11.51
C ALA A 35 4.09 -3.97 -12.73
N GLY A 36 4.99 -3.01 -12.60
CA GLY A 36 5.32 -2.07 -13.66
C GLY A 36 4.44 -0.84 -13.76
N ASP A 37 3.34 -0.78 -13.01
CA ASP A 37 2.49 0.40 -13.00
C ASP A 37 3.13 1.53 -12.17
N ASP A 38 2.83 2.77 -12.54
CA ASP A 38 3.39 3.94 -11.90
C ASP A 38 2.63 4.28 -10.60
N LEU A 39 3.29 4.09 -9.46
CA LEU A 39 2.68 4.34 -8.15
C LEU A 39 2.44 5.83 -7.87
N THR A 40 3.02 6.73 -8.64
CA THR A 40 2.79 8.17 -8.45
C THR A 40 1.37 8.60 -8.79
N HIS A 41 0.60 7.74 -9.44
CA HIS A 41 -0.84 7.98 -9.65
C HIS A 41 -1.64 7.90 -8.36
N ILE A 42 -1.11 7.26 -7.32
CA ILE A 42 -1.75 7.20 -6.00
C ILE A 42 -1.38 8.45 -5.22
N THR A 43 -2.39 9.21 -4.80
CA THR A 43 -2.21 10.47 -4.07
C THR A 43 -3.20 10.56 -2.90
N PRO A 44 -2.94 11.41 -1.90
CA PRO A 44 -3.92 11.64 -0.83
C PRO A 44 -5.26 12.17 -1.33
N GLY A 45 -5.27 12.80 -2.52
CA GLY A 45 -6.48 13.32 -3.13
C GLY A 45 -7.41 12.23 -3.67
N ASN A 46 -6.89 11.06 -4.02
CA ASN A 46 -7.69 9.97 -4.59
C ASN A 46 -7.72 8.71 -3.74
N THR A 47 -6.87 8.59 -2.73
CA THR A 47 -6.71 7.36 -1.96
C THR A 47 -6.54 7.67 -0.48
N ASP A 48 -7.31 7.01 0.36
CA ASP A 48 -7.17 7.09 1.82
C ASP A 48 -6.15 6.07 2.33
N VAL A 49 -6.19 4.85 1.80
CA VAL A 49 -5.29 3.77 2.21
C VAL A 49 -4.95 2.88 1.02
N VAL A 50 -3.72 2.41 0.99
CA VAL A 50 -3.24 1.46 -0.01
C VAL A 50 -3.05 0.10 0.65
N VAL A 51 -3.54 -0.96 0.00
CA VAL A 51 -3.24 -2.34 0.38
C VAL A 51 -2.20 -2.88 -0.60
N GLU A 52 -1.04 -3.29 -0.08
CA GLU A 52 0.08 -3.76 -0.90
C GLU A 52 0.26 -5.26 -0.69
N PHE A 53 0.04 -6.03 -1.77
CA PHE A 53 0.25 -7.48 -1.81
C PHE A 53 1.06 -7.81 -3.06
N THR A 54 2.38 -7.82 -2.93
CA THR A 54 3.29 -8.13 -4.04
C THR A 54 4.23 -9.27 -3.63
N VAL A 55 5.50 -9.17 -3.99
CA VAL A 55 6.50 -10.17 -3.62
C VAL A 55 7.61 -9.50 -2.80
N PRO A 56 8.34 -10.26 -1.96
CA PRO A 56 9.33 -9.67 -1.05
C PRO A 56 10.41 -8.84 -1.74
N SER A 57 10.74 -9.16 -2.99
CA SER A 57 11.80 -8.45 -3.72
C SER A 57 11.44 -7.01 -4.11
N VAL A 58 10.14 -6.66 -4.14
CA VAL A 58 9.70 -5.32 -4.58
C VAL A 58 8.87 -4.59 -3.52
N SER A 59 8.44 -5.27 -2.46
CA SER A 59 7.52 -4.69 -1.48
C SER A 59 8.11 -3.48 -0.76
N LEU A 60 9.36 -3.54 -0.34
CA LEU A 60 10.00 -2.39 0.34
C LEU A 60 10.00 -1.16 -0.57
N ASP A 61 10.42 -1.30 -1.81
CA ASP A 61 10.47 -0.16 -2.74
C ASP A 61 9.07 0.41 -2.98
N ASN A 62 8.07 -0.46 -3.11
CA ASN A 62 6.68 -0.02 -3.25
C ASN A 62 6.23 0.77 -2.02
N VAL A 63 6.50 0.27 -0.83
CA VAL A 63 6.10 0.94 0.43
C VAL A 63 6.79 2.30 0.55
N LEU A 64 8.09 2.36 0.27
CA LEU A 64 8.83 3.63 0.33
C LEU A 64 8.26 4.65 -0.66
N ALA A 65 7.93 4.22 -1.87
CA ALA A 65 7.31 5.10 -2.86
C ALA A 65 5.95 5.61 -2.40
N LEU A 66 5.13 4.75 -1.79
CA LEU A 66 3.80 5.13 -1.30
C LEU A 66 3.88 6.07 -0.09
N VAL A 67 4.84 5.85 0.80
CA VAL A 67 5.09 6.78 1.91
C VAL A 67 5.44 8.17 1.36
N ALA A 68 6.28 8.24 0.33
CA ALA A 68 6.64 9.49 -0.31
C ALA A 68 5.44 10.17 -0.99
N GLN A 69 4.44 9.41 -1.42
CA GLN A 69 3.20 9.95 -1.99
C GLN A 69 2.23 10.51 -0.94
N GLY A 70 2.47 10.25 0.35
CA GLY A 70 1.65 10.82 1.42
C GLY A 70 0.45 9.98 1.84
N VAL A 71 0.39 8.71 1.47
CA VAL A 71 -0.74 7.83 1.79
C VAL A 71 -0.37 6.81 2.86
N ASP A 72 -1.38 6.32 3.56
CA ASP A 72 -1.23 5.21 4.50
C ASP A 72 -1.20 3.88 3.76
N VAL A 73 -0.47 2.91 4.28
CA VAL A 73 -0.27 1.63 3.62
C VAL A 73 -0.51 0.47 4.58
N VAL A 74 -1.27 -0.52 4.11
CA VAL A 74 -1.39 -1.84 4.77
C VAL A 74 -0.66 -2.84 3.89
N VAL A 75 0.34 -3.50 4.46
CA VAL A 75 1.22 -4.41 3.73
C VAL A 75 0.90 -5.86 4.09
N GLY A 76 0.54 -6.66 3.09
CA GLY A 76 0.33 -8.10 3.25
C GLY A 76 1.47 -8.95 2.70
N THR A 77 2.44 -8.33 2.03
CA THR A 77 3.61 -9.04 1.50
C THR A 77 4.50 -9.55 2.63
N THR A 78 5.00 -10.78 2.49
CA THR A 78 5.91 -11.40 3.46
C THR A 78 7.37 -10.99 3.24
N GLY A 79 8.28 -11.52 4.08
CA GLY A 79 9.71 -11.31 3.90
C GLY A 79 10.26 -10.04 4.53
N TRP A 80 9.55 -9.43 5.44
CA TRP A 80 10.02 -8.24 6.14
C TRP A 80 11.06 -8.60 7.20
N THR A 81 12.12 -7.79 7.26
CA THR A 81 13.22 -7.91 8.21
C THR A 81 13.33 -6.64 9.03
N ASP A 82 14.06 -6.69 10.15
CA ASP A 82 14.29 -5.49 10.96
C ASP A 82 14.96 -4.37 10.16
N GLU A 83 15.88 -4.73 9.28
CA GLU A 83 16.57 -3.77 8.41
C GLU A 83 15.58 -3.05 7.48
N LYS A 84 14.67 -3.80 6.85
CA LYS A 84 13.64 -3.22 5.98
C LYS A 84 12.66 -2.36 6.79
N LEU A 85 12.26 -2.81 7.98
CA LEU A 85 11.39 -2.06 8.85
C LEU A 85 12.03 -0.73 9.28
N ASP A 86 13.33 -0.72 9.55
CA ASP A 86 14.04 0.52 9.89
C ASP A 86 14.03 1.52 8.73
N GLN A 87 14.13 1.05 7.50
CA GLN A 87 14.02 1.92 6.33
C GLN A 87 12.64 2.57 6.23
N VAL A 88 11.58 1.81 6.52
CA VAL A 88 10.21 2.35 6.53
C VAL A 88 10.04 3.37 7.66
N ARG A 89 10.58 3.10 8.85
CA ARG A 89 10.53 4.05 9.96
C ARG A 89 11.22 5.36 9.61
N ALA A 90 12.37 5.29 8.95
CA ALA A 90 13.10 6.49 8.50
C ALA A 90 12.28 7.27 7.46
N ALA A 91 11.65 6.57 6.53
CA ALA A 91 10.79 7.20 5.52
C ALA A 91 9.58 7.89 6.17
N LEU A 92 8.96 7.26 7.16
CA LEU A 92 7.82 7.84 7.87
C LEU A 92 8.21 9.08 8.68
N ALA A 93 9.43 9.12 9.22
CA ALA A 93 9.93 10.29 9.95
C ALA A 93 10.05 11.52 9.02
N ALA A 94 10.25 11.31 7.73
CA ALA A 94 10.37 12.36 6.73
C ALA A 94 9.13 12.46 5.84
N ALA A 95 8.03 11.78 6.21
CA ALA A 95 6.84 11.69 5.37
C ALA A 95 6.16 13.06 5.19
N PRO A 96 5.55 13.29 4.01
CA PRO A 96 4.97 14.62 3.70
C PRO A 96 3.72 14.95 4.50
N ARG A 97 3.00 13.94 5.01
CA ARG A 97 1.76 14.16 5.76
C ARG A 97 1.93 13.72 7.21
N GLU A 98 1.60 14.59 8.14
CA GLU A 98 1.63 14.28 9.57
C GLU A 98 0.63 13.17 9.90
N GLY A 99 1.01 12.25 10.77
CA GLY A 99 0.15 11.14 11.18
C GLY A 99 0.10 9.99 10.18
N GLN A 100 0.89 10.03 9.13
CA GLN A 100 0.97 8.99 8.13
C GLN A 100 1.50 7.68 8.74
N SER A 101 0.93 6.54 8.34
CA SER A 101 1.27 5.25 8.94
C SER A 101 1.42 4.14 7.92
N VAL A 102 2.20 3.12 8.31
CA VAL A 102 2.33 1.86 7.58
C VAL A 102 2.06 0.73 8.55
N PHE A 103 1.12 -0.14 8.22
CA PHE A 103 0.83 -1.34 8.99
C PHE A 103 1.30 -2.56 8.19
N ILE A 104 2.18 -3.35 8.77
CA ILE A 104 2.71 -4.56 8.13
C ILE A 104 2.15 -5.76 8.87
N ALA A 105 1.28 -6.51 8.17
CA ALA A 105 0.65 -7.68 8.73
C ALA A 105 1.61 -8.87 8.66
N PRO A 106 1.93 -9.52 9.78
CA PRO A 106 2.75 -10.73 9.76
C PRO A 106 1.97 -11.92 9.20
N ASN A 107 2.66 -12.75 8.45
CA ASN A 107 2.11 -14.01 7.94
C ASN A 107 2.95 -15.17 8.42
#